data_0c476873dbac68bfd77eee362feab811
#
_entry.id   0c476873dbac68bfd77eee362feab811
#
_cell.length_a   1.000
_cell.length_b   1.000
_cell.length_c   1.000
_cell.angle_alpha   90.00
_cell.angle_beta   90.00
_cell.angle_gamma   90.00
#
_symmetry.space_group_name_H-M   'P 1'
#
loop_
_entity.id
_entity.type
_entity.pdbx_description
1 polymer ?
#
loop_
_entity_poly.entity_id
_entity_poly.type
_entity_poly.pdbx_seq_one_letter_code
_entity_poly.pdbx_strand_id
1 'polypeptide(L)'
;MPRVGGGGSWPGVWRRGLVLAALAVLLGLFMLLHSFVPNGSMRLGSLVDTFLPWFGLGVPVLAVGALVRRSASAAVALLVPVLVWVNFFGGPLVGKSHSGGDLTLASHNVGAANRDPVGTARELAASGADVLALEELGSQATGVYERELAKAYPHHTVQGTAGLWSKLPLSDVRPIDIKMDYGPLAGAKQPRLDENRSLRATVATDKGPLVVFVAHLASVRVNPRAGFGTAQRDRGVEALGQAVAAERNERVVLLGDLNGSVGDRAFDDLTSRMRSAQDAAGDGFGFTWPASFPVVRIDQILVRGLEPRSSWVLPRTGSDHRPVAARVSW
;
A
#
# COMPACT_ATOMS: atom_id res chain seq x y z
N MET A 1 11.70 -69.64 22.02
CA MET A 1 10.60 -68.62 21.95
C MET A 1 11.22 -67.23 21.80
N PRO A 2 11.11 -66.55 20.67
CA PRO A 2 11.61 -65.21 20.53
C PRO A 2 10.62 -64.23 21.17
N ARG A 3 11.12 -63.31 22.03
CA ARG A 3 10.33 -62.20 22.58
C ARG A 3 9.98 -61.26 21.47
N VAL A 4 8.68 -61.09 21.21
CA VAL A 4 8.12 -60.06 20.36
C VAL A 4 8.42 -58.70 21.00
N GLY A 5 9.22 -57.92 20.33
CA GLY A 5 9.59 -56.56 20.75
C GLY A 5 8.36 -55.69 20.87
N GLY A 6 8.17 -55.09 22.03
CA GLY A 6 7.08 -54.17 22.35
C GLY A 6 7.10 -52.96 21.44
N GLY A 7 5.99 -52.74 20.78
CA GLY A 7 5.74 -51.56 19.95
C GLY A 7 5.97 -50.28 20.74
N GLY A 8 6.87 -49.46 20.26
CA GLY A 8 7.18 -48.15 20.85
C GLY A 8 5.93 -47.31 20.95
N SER A 9 5.58 -46.90 22.16
CA SER A 9 4.41 -46.09 22.44
C SER A 9 4.52 -44.72 21.78
N TRP A 10 3.72 -44.44 20.77
CA TRP A 10 3.51 -43.17 20.06
C TRP A 10 3.03 -41.97 20.93
N PRO A 11 2.60 -42.14 22.24
CA PRO A 11 2.10 -41.02 23.05
C PRO A 11 3.08 -39.87 23.27
N GLY A 12 4.41 -40.14 23.24
CA GLY A 12 5.41 -39.11 23.52
C GLY A 12 5.53 -38.02 22.47
N VAL A 13 5.33 -38.34 21.19
CA VAL A 13 5.44 -37.40 20.06
C VAL A 13 4.26 -36.43 20.04
N TRP A 14 3.06 -36.87 20.44
CA TRP A 14 1.86 -36.06 20.51
C TRP A 14 1.80 -35.18 21.76
N ARG A 15 2.40 -35.55 22.86
CA ARG A 15 2.47 -34.77 24.10
C ARG A 15 3.62 -33.76 24.13
N ARG A 16 4.63 -33.98 23.28
CA ARG A 16 5.76 -33.06 23.15
C ARG A 16 5.31 -31.84 22.36
N GLY A 17 5.52 -30.61 22.90
CA GLY A 17 5.26 -29.37 22.20
C GLY A 17 3.80 -28.94 22.16
N LEU A 18 2.96 -29.32 23.13
CA LEU A 18 1.59 -28.83 23.27
C LEU A 18 1.53 -27.29 23.36
N VAL A 19 2.53 -26.67 24.00
CA VAL A 19 2.65 -25.19 24.03
C VAL A 19 2.86 -24.63 22.62
N LEU A 20 3.73 -25.26 21.81
CA LEU A 20 3.93 -24.85 20.42
C LEU A 20 2.66 -25.04 19.58
N ALA A 21 1.93 -26.12 19.81
CA ALA A 21 0.64 -26.35 19.17
C ALA A 21 -0.38 -25.27 19.55
N ALA A 22 -0.47 -24.94 20.83
CA ALA A 22 -1.33 -23.86 21.31
C ALA A 22 -0.94 -22.51 20.71
N LEU A 23 0.35 -22.19 20.66
CA LEU A 23 0.85 -20.95 20.04
C LEU A 23 0.54 -20.89 18.53
N ALA A 24 0.66 -22.03 17.82
CA ALA A 24 0.29 -22.10 16.40
C ALA A 24 -1.20 -21.81 16.19
N VAL A 25 -2.08 -22.46 16.99
CA VAL A 25 -3.52 -22.21 16.91
C VAL A 25 -3.84 -20.76 17.26
N LEU A 26 -3.24 -20.22 18.33
CA LEU A 26 -3.46 -18.81 18.73
C LEU A 26 -2.99 -17.82 17.64
N LEU A 27 -1.85 -18.09 16.98
CA LEU A 27 -1.38 -17.26 15.86
C LEU A 27 -2.39 -17.28 14.70
N GLY A 28 -2.90 -18.46 14.33
CA GLY A 28 -3.90 -18.58 13.27
C GLY A 28 -5.21 -17.90 13.64
N LEU A 29 -5.69 -18.09 14.88
CA LEU A 29 -6.89 -17.41 15.37
C LEU A 29 -6.71 -15.90 15.44
N PHE A 30 -5.55 -15.42 15.88
CA PHE A 30 -5.24 -13.98 15.91
C PHE A 30 -5.31 -13.38 14.50
N MET A 31 -4.67 -14.02 13.51
CA MET A 31 -4.75 -13.56 12.11
C MET A 31 -6.19 -13.63 11.57
N LEU A 32 -6.94 -14.69 11.87
CA LEU A 32 -8.32 -14.85 11.42
C LEU A 32 -9.25 -13.80 12.02
N LEU A 33 -9.03 -13.47 13.28
CA LEU A 33 -9.88 -12.56 14.06
C LEU A 33 -9.29 -11.14 14.19
N HIS A 34 -8.31 -10.76 13.36
CA HIS A 34 -7.66 -9.46 13.44
C HIS A 34 -8.63 -8.28 13.39
N SER A 35 -9.74 -8.41 12.66
CA SER A 35 -10.77 -7.37 12.55
C SER A 35 -11.45 -7.04 13.88
N PHE A 36 -11.45 -7.97 14.86
CA PHE A 36 -11.96 -7.73 16.19
C PHE A 36 -10.97 -7.01 17.12
N VAL A 37 -9.72 -6.79 16.69
CA VAL A 37 -8.77 -5.99 17.47
C VAL A 37 -9.32 -4.57 17.59
N PRO A 38 -9.49 -4.02 18.81
CA PRO A 38 -10.06 -2.70 18.98
C PRO A 38 -9.23 -1.60 18.31
N ASN A 39 -9.91 -0.69 17.62
CA ASN A 39 -9.29 0.46 16.94
C ASN A 39 -9.56 1.78 17.69
N GLY A 40 -9.49 1.75 19.03
CA GLY A 40 -9.69 2.92 19.88
C GLY A 40 -8.55 3.95 19.79
N SER A 41 -8.27 4.64 20.89
CA SER A 41 -7.27 5.73 20.94
C SER A 41 -5.86 5.32 20.49
N MET A 42 -5.45 4.08 20.75
CA MET A 42 -4.14 3.57 20.34
C MET A 42 -4.09 3.04 18.91
N ARG A 43 -5.22 2.93 18.19
CA ARG A 43 -5.31 2.45 16.81
C ARG A 43 -4.63 1.09 16.57
N LEU A 44 -4.72 0.18 17.53
CA LEU A 44 -4.10 -1.15 17.45
C LEU A 44 -4.69 -2.00 16.32
N GLY A 45 -5.98 -1.84 15.99
CA GLY A 45 -6.59 -2.50 14.86
C GLY A 45 -5.88 -2.15 13.55
N SER A 46 -5.73 -0.86 13.23
CA SER A 46 -5.01 -0.38 12.04
C SER A 46 -3.54 -0.82 12.03
N LEU A 47 -2.88 -0.87 13.19
CA LEU A 47 -1.51 -1.39 13.30
C LEU A 47 -1.45 -2.86 12.90
N VAL A 48 -2.36 -3.67 13.44
CA VAL A 48 -2.43 -5.11 13.12
C VAL A 48 -2.76 -5.32 11.65
N ASP A 49 -3.74 -4.60 11.10
CA ASP A 49 -4.13 -4.70 9.69
C ASP A 49 -2.97 -4.36 8.76
N THR A 50 -2.21 -3.29 9.07
CA THR A 50 -1.05 -2.87 8.28
C THR A 50 0.05 -3.92 8.24
N PHE A 51 0.31 -4.58 9.37
CA PHE A 51 1.40 -5.57 9.49
C PHE A 51 0.92 -7.02 9.47
N LEU A 52 -0.34 -7.27 9.13
CA LEU A 52 -0.93 -8.60 9.10
C LEU A 52 -0.12 -9.62 8.26
N PRO A 53 0.42 -9.27 7.07
CA PRO A 53 1.22 -10.21 6.27
C PRO A 53 2.43 -10.76 7.04
N TRP A 54 3.04 -9.96 7.91
CA TRP A 54 4.26 -10.30 8.64
C TRP A 54 4.04 -11.29 9.79
N PHE A 55 2.80 -11.46 10.27
CA PHE A 55 2.49 -12.51 11.24
C PHE A 55 2.72 -13.91 10.68
N GLY A 56 2.71 -14.05 9.35
CA GLY A 56 3.12 -15.29 8.67
C GLY A 56 4.54 -15.76 9.01
N LEU A 57 5.46 -14.86 9.42
CA LEU A 57 6.78 -15.22 9.88
C LEU A 57 6.77 -16.06 11.16
N GLY A 58 5.70 -16.02 11.94
CA GLY A 58 5.51 -16.91 13.08
C GLY A 58 5.44 -18.39 12.67
N VAL A 59 4.99 -18.69 11.44
CA VAL A 59 4.88 -20.06 10.94
C VAL A 59 6.24 -20.77 10.86
N PRO A 60 7.25 -20.26 10.14
CA PRO A 60 8.57 -20.91 10.08
C PRO A 60 9.24 -20.94 11.45
N VAL A 61 9.07 -19.95 12.31
CA VAL A 61 9.62 -19.94 13.67
C VAL A 61 9.05 -21.10 14.49
N LEU A 62 7.73 -21.26 14.49
CA LEU A 62 7.06 -22.35 15.20
C LEU A 62 7.35 -23.71 14.55
N ALA A 63 7.54 -23.77 13.23
CA ALA A 63 7.92 -25.00 12.51
C ALA A 63 9.31 -25.50 12.95
N VAL A 64 10.29 -24.61 13.07
CA VAL A 64 11.60 -24.96 13.63
C VAL A 64 11.45 -25.50 15.05
N GLY A 65 10.66 -24.85 15.90
CA GLY A 65 10.37 -25.35 17.25
C GLY A 65 9.72 -26.75 17.25
N ALA A 66 8.76 -26.99 16.37
CA ALA A 66 8.10 -28.29 16.22
C ALA A 66 9.07 -29.40 15.78
N LEU A 67 9.98 -29.07 14.84
CA LEU A 67 11.04 -30.00 14.38
C LEU A 67 12.03 -30.33 15.48
N VAL A 68 12.56 -29.33 16.18
CA VAL A 68 13.50 -29.51 17.31
C VAL A 68 12.87 -30.38 18.41
N ARG A 69 11.60 -30.17 18.72
CA ARG A 69 10.85 -30.96 19.73
C ARG A 69 10.32 -32.27 19.19
N ARG A 70 10.44 -32.52 17.88
CA ARG A 70 9.86 -33.70 17.21
C ARG A 70 8.40 -33.89 17.60
N SER A 71 7.61 -32.81 17.49
CA SER A 71 6.22 -32.74 17.94
C SER A 71 5.24 -32.86 16.78
N ALA A 72 4.51 -33.99 16.74
CA ALA A 72 3.45 -34.17 15.75
C ALA A 72 2.26 -33.23 15.99
N SER A 73 1.89 -32.98 17.25
CA SER A 73 0.80 -32.04 17.58
C SER A 73 1.09 -30.62 17.11
N ALA A 74 2.32 -30.11 17.30
CA ALA A 74 2.71 -28.81 16.84
C ALA A 74 2.76 -28.74 15.30
N ALA A 75 3.26 -29.79 14.64
CA ALA A 75 3.27 -29.85 13.17
C ALA A 75 1.86 -29.83 12.57
N VAL A 76 0.91 -30.55 13.14
CA VAL A 76 -0.49 -30.52 12.70
C VAL A 76 -1.14 -29.17 13.01
N ALA A 77 -0.91 -28.60 14.20
CA ALA A 77 -1.47 -27.31 14.59
C ALA A 77 -1.00 -26.15 13.68
N LEU A 78 0.20 -26.25 13.09
CA LEU A 78 0.73 -25.27 12.14
C LEU A 78 -0.11 -25.14 10.85
N LEU A 79 -0.91 -26.16 10.52
CA LEU A 79 -1.85 -26.05 9.39
C LEU A 79 -2.82 -24.87 9.57
N VAL A 80 -3.20 -24.54 10.81
CA VAL A 80 -4.14 -23.44 11.08
C VAL A 80 -3.58 -22.10 10.61
N PRO A 81 -2.44 -21.60 11.12
CA PRO A 81 -1.91 -20.31 10.67
C PRO A 81 -1.46 -20.34 9.20
N VAL A 82 -1.01 -21.48 8.67
CA VAL A 82 -0.67 -21.62 7.24
C VAL A 82 -1.90 -21.40 6.37
N LEU A 83 -3.00 -22.11 6.65
CA LEU A 83 -4.23 -22.00 5.86
C LEU A 83 -4.83 -20.59 5.95
N VAL A 84 -4.85 -19.99 7.15
CA VAL A 84 -5.33 -18.62 7.33
C VAL A 84 -4.46 -17.64 6.55
N TRP A 85 -3.13 -17.75 6.67
CA TRP A 85 -2.23 -16.84 5.97
C TRP A 85 -2.32 -16.99 4.45
N VAL A 86 -2.38 -18.23 3.94
CA VAL A 86 -2.55 -18.49 2.50
C VAL A 86 -3.91 -17.99 2.01
N ASN A 87 -4.97 -18.10 2.81
CA ASN A 87 -6.28 -17.56 2.45
C ASN A 87 -6.25 -16.02 2.26
N PHE A 88 -5.55 -15.30 3.15
CA PHE A 88 -5.44 -13.84 3.05
C PHE A 88 -4.41 -13.38 2.01
N PHE A 89 -3.26 -14.07 1.94
CA PHE A 89 -2.07 -13.59 1.23
C PHE A 89 -1.56 -14.56 0.15
N GLY A 90 -2.25 -15.65 -0.12
CA GLY A 90 -1.88 -16.56 -1.19
C GLY A 90 -2.01 -15.93 -2.58
N GLY A 91 -2.95 -15.00 -2.74
CA GLY A 91 -3.15 -14.29 -4.00
C GLY A 91 -1.92 -13.56 -4.54
N PRO A 92 -1.20 -12.77 -3.74
CA PRO A 92 0.08 -12.16 -4.13
C PRO A 92 1.18 -13.15 -4.54
N LEU A 93 1.12 -14.41 -4.07
CA LEU A 93 2.12 -15.43 -4.42
C LEU A 93 1.89 -16.09 -5.79
N VAL A 94 0.69 -15.89 -6.35
CA VAL A 94 0.33 -16.38 -7.69
C VAL A 94 0.36 -15.18 -8.62
N GLY A 95 1.19 -15.23 -9.67
CA GLY A 95 1.27 -14.16 -10.65
C GLY A 95 -0.11 -13.85 -11.25
N LYS A 96 -0.54 -12.61 -11.14
CA LYS A 96 -1.83 -12.12 -11.64
C LYS A 96 -1.68 -11.16 -12.82
N SER A 97 -0.44 -10.88 -13.21
CA SER A 97 -0.14 -9.99 -14.32
C SER A 97 -0.58 -10.59 -15.64
N HIS A 98 -1.27 -9.80 -16.44
CA HIS A 98 -1.67 -10.10 -17.81
C HIS A 98 -1.00 -9.14 -18.78
N SER A 99 -0.67 -9.62 -19.98
CA SER A 99 -0.15 -8.78 -21.04
C SER A 99 -1.20 -7.80 -21.57
N GLY A 100 -0.73 -6.71 -22.20
CA GLY A 100 -1.60 -5.67 -22.76
C GLY A 100 -1.98 -4.60 -21.73
N GLY A 101 -2.89 -3.74 -22.14
CA GLY A 101 -3.35 -2.57 -21.42
C GLY A 101 -3.33 -1.35 -22.31
N ASP A 102 -4.28 -0.46 -22.12
CA ASP A 102 -4.49 0.71 -22.96
C ASP A 102 -3.76 1.94 -22.40
N LEU A 103 -3.52 1.96 -21.08
CA LEU A 103 -2.92 3.10 -20.39
C LEU A 103 -1.98 2.61 -19.27
N THR A 104 -0.81 3.23 -19.18
CA THR A 104 0.15 3.00 -18.09
C THR A 104 0.11 4.18 -17.12
N LEU A 105 -0.15 3.88 -15.87
CA LEU A 105 -0.20 4.82 -14.76
C LEU A 105 1.01 4.62 -13.87
N ALA A 106 1.56 5.70 -13.31
CA ALA A 106 2.59 5.63 -12.28
C ALA A 106 2.36 6.66 -11.19
N SER A 107 2.85 6.37 -9.99
CA SER A 107 2.84 7.27 -8.83
C SER A 107 4.13 7.16 -8.07
N HIS A 108 4.62 8.28 -7.55
CA HIS A 108 5.84 8.33 -6.75
C HIS A 108 5.85 9.47 -5.76
N ASN A 109 5.95 9.16 -4.48
CA ASN A 109 6.41 10.11 -3.48
C ASN A 109 7.91 10.34 -3.70
N VAL A 110 8.24 11.52 -4.27
CA VAL A 110 9.62 11.83 -4.66
C VAL A 110 10.54 12.18 -3.49
N GLY A 111 9.96 12.35 -2.30
CA GLY A 111 10.67 12.71 -1.08
C GLY A 111 11.13 14.17 -1.08
N ALA A 112 10.59 14.98 -0.17
CA ALA A 112 10.97 16.40 -0.05
C ALA A 112 12.47 16.62 0.21
N ALA A 113 13.15 15.61 0.78
CA ALA A 113 14.59 15.61 1.05
C ALA A 113 15.42 14.89 -0.03
N ASN A 114 14.84 14.54 -1.18
CA ASN A 114 15.54 13.88 -2.28
C ASN A 114 16.72 14.71 -2.77
N ARG A 115 17.90 14.11 -2.77
CA ARG A 115 19.16 14.77 -3.17
C ARG A 115 19.47 14.66 -4.67
N ASP A 116 18.71 13.83 -5.39
CA ASP A 116 18.85 13.63 -6.83
C ASP A 116 17.49 13.71 -7.55
N PRO A 117 16.87 14.88 -7.59
CA PRO A 117 15.60 15.06 -8.30
C PRO A 117 15.77 14.90 -9.82
N VAL A 118 16.93 15.20 -10.39
CA VAL A 118 17.21 15.04 -11.82
C VAL A 118 17.24 13.56 -12.21
N GLY A 119 18.01 12.73 -11.48
CA GLY A 119 18.05 11.29 -11.71
C GLY A 119 16.68 10.65 -11.51
N THR A 120 15.98 11.02 -10.45
CA THR A 120 14.61 10.55 -10.18
C THR A 120 13.66 10.89 -11.34
N ALA A 121 13.67 12.13 -11.84
CA ALA A 121 12.81 12.53 -12.96
C ALA A 121 13.11 11.71 -14.23
N ARG A 122 14.39 11.47 -14.53
CA ARG A 122 14.81 10.67 -15.70
C ARG A 122 14.38 9.20 -15.59
N GLU A 123 14.50 8.60 -14.41
CA GLU A 123 14.03 7.23 -14.17
C GLU A 123 12.51 7.13 -14.32
N LEU A 124 11.77 8.11 -13.82
CA LEU A 124 10.32 8.17 -13.97
C LEU A 124 9.91 8.38 -15.44
N ALA A 125 10.58 9.24 -16.18
CA ALA A 125 10.35 9.40 -17.62
C ALA A 125 10.62 8.09 -18.38
N ALA A 126 11.69 7.36 -18.03
CA ALA A 126 12.06 6.08 -18.62
C ALA A 126 11.05 4.95 -18.29
N SER A 127 10.21 5.09 -17.27
CA SER A 127 9.13 4.13 -16.96
C SER A 127 8.11 4.00 -18.09
N GLY A 128 8.01 5.01 -18.95
CA GLY A 128 7.09 5.03 -20.08
C GLY A 128 5.63 5.27 -19.71
N ALA A 129 5.32 5.57 -18.44
CA ALA A 129 3.95 5.85 -18.01
C ALA A 129 3.29 6.93 -18.88
N ASP A 130 1.98 6.82 -19.09
CA ASP A 130 1.20 7.81 -19.81
C ASP A 130 0.68 8.92 -18.90
N VAL A 131 0.44 8.55 -17.64
CA VAL A 131 0.02 9.43 -16.54
C VAL A 131 0.91 9.14 -15.34
N LEU A 132 1.55 10.17 -14.79
CA LEU A 132 2.49 10.11 -13.69
C LEU A 132 2.08 11.10 -12.60
N ALA A 133 1.79 10.58 -11.40
CA ALA A 133 1.56 11.37 -10.20
C ALA A 133 2.85 11.51 -9.39
N LEU A 134 3.09 12.68 -8.84
CA LEU A 134 4.21 12.94 -7.94
C LEU A 134 3.72 13.61 -6.65
N GLU A 135 4.22 13.14 -5.53
CA GLU A 135 3.94 13.63 -4.20
C GLU A 135 5.24 14.12 -3.52
N GLU A 136 5.10 14.95 -2.50
CA GLU A 136 6.21 15.62 -1.80
C GLU A 136 7.07 16.51 -2.69
N LEU A 137 6.45 17.17 -3.65
CA LEU A 137 7.11 18.17 -4.47
C LEU A 137 7.48 19.39 -3.62
N GLY A 138 8.74 19.47 -3.19
CA GLY A 138 9.25 20.65 -2.52
C GLY A 138 9.43 21.81 -3.50
N SER A 139 9.21 23.07 -3.05
CA SER A 139 9.25 24.28 -3.90
C SER A 139 10.53 24.43 -4.72
N GLN A 140 11.67 23.97 -4.22
CA GLN A 140 12.94 24.01 -4.94
C GLN A 140 13.07 22.91 -5.99
N ALA A 141 12.48 21.74 -5.76
CA ALA A 141 12.57 20.59 -6.64
C ALA A 141 11.52 20.60 -7.76
N THR A 142 10.37 21.27 -7.56
CA THR A 142 9.27 21.32 -8.53
C THR A 142 9.75 21.76 -9.91
N GLY A 143 10.47 22.88 -10.02
CA GLY A 143 11.00 23.34 -11.30
C GLY A 143 12.03 22.40 -11.96
N VAL A 144 12.66 21.50 -11.20
CA VAL A 144 13.50 20.44 -11.76
C VAL A 144 12.63 19.39 -12.43
N TYR A 145 11.58 18.90 -11.76
CA TYR A 145 10.67 17.92 -12.32
C TYR A 145 9.93 18.47 -13.54
N GLU A 146 9.44 19.72 -13.51
CA GLU A 146 8.81 20.37 -14.65
C GLU A 146 9.72 20.39 -15.87
N ARG A 147 10.98 20.79 -15.70
CA ARG A 147 11.95 20.85 -16.80
C ARG A 147 12.35 19.46 -17.32
N GLU A 148 12.72 18.53 -16.44
CA GLU A 148 13.24 17.21 -16.84
C GLU A 148 12.15 16.32 -17.45
N LEU A 149 10.89 16.48 -17.00
CA LEU A 149 9.75 15.71 -17.48
C LEU A 149 9.06 16.32 -18.71
N ALA A 150 9.30 17.61 -19.03
CA ALA A 150 8.58 18.35 -20.08
C ALA A 150 8.59 17.65 -21.46
N LYS A 151 9.69 16.99 -21.83
CA LYS A 151 9.80 16.29 -23.12
C LYS A 151 8.92 15.03 -23.17
N ALA A 152 8.81 14.31 -22.05
CA ALA A 152 8.05 13.06 -21.97
C ALA A 152 6.55 13.34 -21.72
N TYR A 153 6.25 14.43 -21.02
CA TYR A 153 4.90 14.78 -20.58
C TYR A 153 4.62 16.24 -20.92
N PRO A 154 4.01 16.52 -22.10
CA PRO A 154 3.70 17.89 -22.53
C PRO A 154 2.62 18.58 -21.70
N HIS A 155 1.86 17.81 -20.93
CA HIS A 155 0.80 18.33 -20.07
C HIS A 155 1.12 18.04 -18.61
N HIS A 156 1.10 19.06 -17.76
CA HIS A 156 1.27 18.86 -16.32
C HIS A 156 0.53 19.93 -15.52
N THR A 157 0.33 19.62 -14.25
CA THR A 157 -0.21 20.57 -13.26
C THR A 157 0.38 20.24 -11.88
N VAL A 158 0.62 21.26 -11.09
CA VAL A 158 1.07 21.14 -9.70
C VAL A 158 0.12 21.96 -8.81
N GLN A 159 -0.32 21.35 -7.71
CA GLN A 159 -1.16 21.96 -6.69
C GLN A 159 -0.53 21.73 -5.33
N GLY A 160 0.19 22.73 -4.82
CA GLY A 160 0.98 22.59 -3.59
C GLY A 160 2.13 21.58 -3.74
N THR A 161 2.07 20.48 -3.03
CA THR A 161 3.10 19.42 -3.08
C THR A 161 2.69 18.20 -3.88
N ALA A 162 1.51 18.21 -4.52
CA ALA A 162 1.02 17.17 -5.41
C ALA A 162 1.03 17.63 -6.87
N GLY A 163 1.49 16.79 -7.77
CA GLY A 163 1.56 17.07 -9.19
C GLY A 163 1.11 15.92 -10.06
N LEU A 164 0.64 16.24 -11.26
CA LEU A 164 0.23 15.28 -12.27
C LEU A 164 0.87 15.66 -13.62
N TRP A 165 1.57 14.72 -14.21
CA TRP A 165 2.16 14.79 -15.54
C TRP A 165 1.45 13.80 -16.45
N SER A 166 1.19 14.20 -17.69
CA SER A 166 0.45 13.40 -18.65
C SER A 166 0.97 13.59 -20.08
N LYS A 167 0.99 12.52 -20.85
CA LYS A 167 1.16 12.56 -22.32
C LYS A 167 -0.12 13.07 -22.99
N LEU A 168 -1.26 13.00 -22.31
CA LEU A 168 -2.59 13.36 -22.78
C LEU A 168 -3.04 14.69 -22.18
N PRO A 169 -3.92 15.45 -22.86
CA PRO A 169 -4.39 16.74 -22.36
C PRO A 169 -5.08 16.66 -21.00
N LEU A 170 -4.80 17.65 -20.15
CA LEU A 170 -5.40 17.82 -18.82
C LEU A 170 -6.44 18.93 -18.84
N SER A 171 -7.51 18.74 -18.08
CA SER A 171 -8.57 19.74 -17.87
C SER A 171 -9.18 19.59 -16.47
N ASP A 172 -10.05 20.52 -16.08
CA ASP A 172 -10.81 20.52 -14.83
C ASP A 172 -9.94 20.19 -13.60
N VAL A 173 -8.81 20.88 -13.53
CA VAL A 173 -7.84 20.75 -12.44
C VAL A 173 -8.34 21.53 -11.23
N ARG A 174 -8.39 20.86 -10.08
CA ARG A 174 -8.76 21.51 -8.82
C ARG A 174 -8.11 20.83 -7.63
N PRO A 175 -7.80 21.58 -6.56
CA PRO A 175 -7.33 21.00 -5.31
C PRO A 175 -8.46 20.21 -4.63
N ILE A 176 -8.08 19.21 -3.85
CA ILE A 176 -8.99 18.45 -2.97
C ILE A 176 -8.53 18.67 -1.53
N ASP A 177 -9.46 19.12 -0.68
CA ASP A 177 -9.19 19.28 0.75
C ASP A 177 -9.25 17.91 1.45
N ILE A 178 -8.10 17.35 1.77
CA ILE A 178 -7.95 16.10 2.51
C ILE A 178 -7.84 16.32 4.04
N LYS A 179 -8.35 17.46 4.54
CA LYS A 179 -8.45 17.76 5.98
C LYS A 179 -7.12 17.65 6.72
N MET A 180 -6.03 18.14 6.11
CA MET A 180 -4.75 18.23 6.79
C MET A 180 -4.84 19.31 7.88
N ASP A 181 -4.89 18.86 9.12
CA ASP A 181 -4.90 19.72 10.29
C ASP A 181 -3.49 19.81 10.88
N TYR A 182 -2.87 20.95 10.69
CA TYR A 182 -1.58 21.29 11.30
C TYR A 182 -1.82 21.83 12.72
N GLY A 183 -2.38 21.01 13.62
CA GLY A 183 -2.80 21.38 14.95
C GLY A 183 -1.78 22.22 15.77
N PRO A 184 -2.17 22.75 16.95
CA PRO A 184 -1.46 23.77 17.73
C PRO A 184 -0.06 23.37 18.25
N LEU A 185 0.41 22.16 18.00
CA LEU A 185 1.77 21.70 18.30
C LEU A 185 2.81 22.17 17.27
N ALA A 186 2.40 22.74 16.16
CA ALA A 186 3.26 23.50 15.27
C ALA A 186 3.49 24.89 15.87
N GLY A 187 4.18 24.97 17.00
CA GLY A 187 4.61 26.24 17.63
C GLY A 187 5.64 27.02 16.83
N ALA A 188 5.67 26.84 15.53
CA ALA A 188 6.41 27.62 14.56
C ALA A 188 5.50 27.83 13.37
N LYS A 189 5.31 29.09 12.97
CA LYS A 189 4.72 29.57 11.74
C LYS A 189 4.17 28.43 10.88
N GLN A 190 2.84 28.19 10.96
CA GLN A 190 2.17 27.25 10.05
C GLN A 190 2.74 27.51 8.66
N PRO A 191 3.29 26.49 7.98
CA PRO A 191 3.44 26.63 6.55
C PRO A 191 2.06 27.03 6.05
N ARG A 192 1.96 28.17 5.41
CA ARG A 192 0.69 28.54 4.77
C ARG A 192 0.31 27.41 3.86
N LEU A 193 -0.95 27.07 3.84
CA LEU A 193 -1.55 26.01 3.03
C LEU A 193 -1.52 26.31 1.50
N ASP A 194 -0.48 26.93 1.01
CA ASP A 194 -0.06 26.74 -0.37
C ASP A 194 0.40 25.28 -0.58
N GLU A 195 0.44 24.49 0.51
CA GLU A 195 0.77 23.08 0.54
C GLU A 195 -0.48 22.20 0.45
N ASN A 196 -1.27 22.43 -0.58
CA ASN A 196 -2.25 21.43 -0.96
C ASN A 196 -1.51 20.12 -1.28
N ARG A 197 -2.01 19.01 -0.77
CA ARG A 197 -1.38 17.68 -0.90
C ARG A 197 -2.23 16.74 -1.75
N SER A 198 -3.26 17.24 -2.38
CA SER A 198 -4.16 16.44 -3.21
C SER A 198 -4.79 17.27 -4.30
N LEU A 199 -4.97 16.69 -5.48
CA LEU A 199 -5.64 17.31 -6.60
C LEU A 199 -6.54 16.31 -7.33
N ARG A 200 -7.47 16.87 -8.08
CA ARG A 200 -8.27 16.16 -9.08
C ARG A 200 -8.04 16.82 -10.44
N ALA A 201 -7.85 16.00 -11.46
CA ALA A 201 -7.78 16.46 -12.85
C ALA A 201 -8.56 15.49 -13.76
N THR A 202 -8.90 15.94 -14.95
CA THR A 202 -9.45 15.11 -16.01
C THR A 202 -8.42 14.95 -17.11
N VAL A 203 -8.09 13.72 -17.47
CA VAL A 203 -7.24 13.34 -18.59
C VAL A 203 -8.14 13.04 -19.79
N ALA A 204 -7.91 13.70 -20.93
CA ALA A 204 -8.65 13.45 -22.15
C ALA A 204 -8.03 12.25 -22.88
N THR A 205 -8.76 11.13 -22.93
CA THR A 205 -8.33 9.94 -23.66
C THR A 205 -9.21 9.71 -24.90
N ASP A 206 -8.75 8.88 -25.83
CA ASP A 206 -9.50 8.47 -27.03
C ASP A 206 -10.77 7.66 -26.68
N LYS A 207 -10.81 7.08 -25.47
CA LYS A 207 -11.96 6.34 -24.93
C LYS A 207 -12.90 7.18 -24.06
N GLY A 208 -12.66 8.49 -24.00
CA GLY A 208 -13.41 9.44 -23.20
C GLY A 208 -12.63 9.92 -21.96
N PRO A 209 -13.24 10.75 -21.12
CA PRO A 209 -12.56 11.36 -19.98
C PRO A 209 -12.21 10.32 -18.90
N LEU A 210 -11.00 10.44 -18.37
CA LEU A 210 -10.51 9.72 -17.20
C LEU A 210 -10.29 10.73 -16.08
N VAL A 211 -10.95 10.55 -14.95
CA VAL A 211 -10.70 11.36 -13.76
C VAL A 211 -9.56 10.77 -12.96
N VAL A 212 -8.58 11.60 -12.64
CA VAL A 212 -7.41 11.24 -11.84
C VAL A 212 -7.40 12.06 -10.57
N PHE A 213 -7.37 11.39 -9.43
CA PHE A 213 -7.04 11.96 -8.13
C PHE A 213 -5.58 11.65 -7.82
N VAL A 214 -4.86 12.65 -7.33
CA VAL A 214 -3.54 12.49 -6.73
C VAL A 214 -3.66 12.87 -5.27
N ALA A 215 -3.16 12.04 -4.37
CA ALA A 215 -3.26 12.32 -2.94
C ALA A 215 -2.02 11.87 -2.16
N HIS A 216 -1.54 12.74 -1.27
CA HIS A 216 -0.53 12.42 -0.27
C HIS A 216 -1.14 12.62 1.12
N LEU A 217 -1.57 11.54 1.76
CA LEU A 217 -2.19 11.56 3.08
C LEU A 217 -1.14 11.78 4.19
N ALA A 218 -1.63 12.08 5.40
CA ALA A 218 -0.77 12.33 6.54
C ALA A 218 0.08 11.10 6.91
N SER A 219 1.36 11.33 7.18
CA SER A 219 2.28 10.28 7.62
C SER A 219 1.85 9.68 8.95
N VAL A 220 1.98 8.37 9.07
CA VAL A 220 1.64 7.62 10.27
C VAL A 220 2.89 7.35 11.09
N ARG A 221 2.79 7.47 12.42
CA ARG A 221 3.90 7.24 13.34
C ARG A 221 3.51 6.27 14.44
N VAL A 222 4.40 5.33 14.74
CA VAL A 222 4.27 4.49 15.94
C VAL A 222 4.83 5.26 17.14
N ASN A 223 4.00 5.49 18.13
CA ASN A 223 4.40 6.11 19.39
C ASN A 223 4.13 5.14 20.53
N PRO A 224 5.12 4.78 21.36
CA PRO A 224 4.95 3.81 22.46
C PRO A 224 3.86 4.20 23.47
N ARG A 225 3.58 5.51 23.65
CA ARG A 225 2.57 6.03 24.59
C ARG A 225 1.23 6.35 23.94
N ALA A 226 1.22 6.74 22.66
CA ALA A 226 0.02 7.16 21.92
C ALA A 226 -0.46 6.14 20.89
N GLY A 227 0.26 5.03 20.71
CA GLY A 227 -0.07 3.98 19.74
C GLY A 227 0.28 4.31 18.30
N PHE A 228 -0.54 3.86 17.38
CA PHE A 228 -0.38 4.04 15.94
C PHE A 228 -1.12 5.32 15.50
N GLY A 229 -0.37 6.39 15.26
CA GLY A 229 -0.90 7.74 15.05
C GLY A 229 -1.56 7.96 13.69
N THR A 230 -2.70 7.32 13.44
CA THR A 230 -3.40 7.35 12.13
C THR A 230 -4.50 8.41 12.04
N ALA A 231 -4.86 9.06 13.13
CA ALA A 231 -6.08 9.90 13.21
C ALA A 231 -6.17 10.99 12.12
N GLN A 232 -5.06 11.60 11.73
CA GLN A 232 -5.05 12.61 10.68
C GLN A 232 -5.16 11.97 9.29
N ARG A 233 -4.44 10.87 9.06
CA ARG A 233 -4.58 10.07 7.83
C ARG A 233 -6.02 9.61 7.66
N ASP A 234 -6.66 9.08 8.70
CA ASP A 234 -8.01 8.53 8.64
C ASP A 234 -9.03 9.60 8.24
N ARG A 235 -8.91 10.84 8.76
CA ARG A 235 -9.72 11.98 8.29
C ARG A 235 -9.49 12.30 6.82
N GLY A 236 -8.24 12.21 6.37
CA GLY A 236 -7.89 12.41 4.96
C GLY A 236 -8.48 11.31 4.06
N VAL A 237 -8.45 10.05 4.51
CA VAL A 237 -9.09 8.93 3.80
C VAL A 237 -10.59 9.16 3.67
N GLU A 238 -11.27 9.58 4.73
CA GLU A 238 -12.70 9.89 4.72
C GLU A 238 -13.02 11.02 3.73
N ALA A 239 -12.28 12.13 3.78
CA ALA A 239 -12.47 13.25 2.86
C ALA A 239 -12.23 12.85 1.40
N LEU A 240 -11.20 12.05 1.13
CA LEU A 240 -10.91 11.52 -0.19
C LEU A 240 -12.00 10.54 -0.66
N GLY A 241 -12.48 9.66 0.21
CA GLY A 241 -13.60 8.76 -0.06
C GLY A 241 -14.87 9.52 -0.46
N GLN A 242 -15.19 10.61 0.25
CA GLN A 242 -16.31 11.50 -0.07
C GLN A 242 -16.12 12.16 -1.45
N ALA A 243 -14.91 12.64 -1.76
CA ALA A 243 -14.60 13.25 -3.07
C ALA A 243 -14.75 12.24 -4.22
N VAL A 244 -14.25 11.01 -4.03
CA VAL A 244 -14.40 9.91 -5.00
C VAL A 244 -15.86 9.47 -5.15
N ALA A 245 -16.62 9.44 -4.06
CA ALA A 245 -18.05 9.11 -4.09
C ALA A 245 -18.89 10.16 -4.82
N ALA A 246 -18.51 11.44 -4.71
CA ALA A 246 -19.17 12.54 -5.39
C ALA A 246 -18.82 12.63 -6.89
N GLU A 247 -17.75 11.93 -7.33
CA GLU A 247 -17.34 11.97 -8.73
C GLU A 247 -18.29 11.14 -9.60
N ARG A 248 -18.88 11.84 -10.60
CA ARG A 248 -19.88 11.26 -11.50
C ARG A 248 -19.29 10.48 -12.67
N ASN A 249 -18.01 10.71 -12.98
CA ASN A 249 -17.36 9.95 -14.04
C ASN A 249 -17.23 8.49 -13.60
N GLU A 250 -17.55 7.58 -14.51
CA GLU A 250 -17.46 6.13 -14.24
C GLU A 250 -16.01 5.67 -14.12
N ARG A 251 -15.07 6.33 -14.84
CA ARG A 251 -13.67 5.99 -14.91
C ARG A 251 -12.85 6.90 -14.02
N VAL A 252 -12.39 6.36 -12.93
CA VAL A 252 -11.63 7.10 -11.91
C VAL A 252 -10.37 6.34 -11.54
N VAL A 253 -9.28 7.05 -11.41
CA VAL A 253 -8.02 6.57 -10.87
C VAL A 253 -7.65 7.43 -9.66
N LEU A 254 -7.16 6.80 -8.62
CA LEU A 254 -6.51 7.44 -7.49
C LEU A 254 -5.07 6.95 -7.41
N LEU A 255 -4.15 7.90 -7.46
CA LEU A 255 -2.71 7.70 -7.39
C LEU A 255 -2.17 8.40 -6.15
N GLY A 256 -1.19 7.81 -5.48
CA GLY A 256 -0.47 8.54 -4.46
C GLY A 256 0.00 7.73 -3.27
N ASP A 257 0.70 8.44 -2.38
CA ASP A 257 1.09 7.96 -1.07
C ASP A 257 -0.08 8.15 -0.09
N LEU A 258 -0.80 7.07 0.14
CA LEU A 258 -1.93 7.07 1.07
C LEU A 258 -1.51 6.84 2.53
N ASN A 259 -0.21 6.68 2.79
CA ASN A 259 0.35 6.43 4.12
C ASN A 259 -0.37 5.29 4.87
N GLY A 260 -0.83 4.29 4.09
CA GLY A 260 -1.53 3.13 4.61
C GLY A 260 -1.72 2.02 3.59
N SER A 261 -1.85 0.80 4.11
CA SER A 261 -2.21 -0.37 3.32
C SER A 261 -3.72 -0.36 3.05
N VAL A 262 -4.13 -0.74 1.85
CA VAL A 262 -5.57 -0.93 1.52
C VAL A 262 -6.24 -2.06 2.33
N GLY A 263 -5.47 -2.88 3.04
CA GLY A 263 -5.98 -3.86 3.99
C GLY A 263 -6.27 -3.27 5.38
N ASP A 264 -5.90 -2.01 5.67
CA ASP A 264 -6.27 -1.32 6.90
C ASP A 264 -7.74 -0.89 6.80
N ARG A 265 -8.54 -1.26 7.79
CA ARG A 265 -9.99 -0.97 7.89
C ARG A 265 -10.37 0.50 7.70
N ALA A 266 -9.43 1.42 7.90
CA ALA A 266 -9.65 2.84 7.63
C ALA A 266 -9.93 3.11 6.14
N PHE A 267 -9.53 2.22 5.25
CA PHE A 267 -9.73 2.33 3.80
C PHE A 267 -10.97 1.59 3.29
N ASP A 268 -11.77 0.93 4.14
CA ASP A 268 -12.89 0.07 3.72
C ASP A 268 -13.89 0.81 2.83
N ASP A 269 -14.28 2.05 3.16
CA ASP A 269 -15.20 2.84 2.33
C ASP A 269 -14.59 3.14 0.95
N LEU A 270 -13.31 3.50 0.89
CA LEU A 270 -12.61 3.80 -0.34
C LEU A 270 -12.45 2.54 -1.21
N THR A 271 -12.04 1.43 -0.61
CA THR A 271 -11.81 0.15 -1.31
C THR A 271 -13.12 -0.56 -1.69
N SER A 272 -14.24 -0.22 -1.05
CA SER A 272 -15.56 -0.68 -1.50
C SER A 272 -15.98 -0.06 -2.85
N ARG A 273 -15.38 1.07 -3.22
CA ARG A 273 -15.67 1.85 -4.43
C ARG A 273 -14.59 1.74 -5.51
N MET A 274 -13.36 1.40 -5.11
CA MET A 274 -12.20 1.34 -5.99
C MET A 274 -11.39 0.07 -5.74
N ARG A 275 -10.87 -0.53 -6.81
CA ARG A 275 -10.05 -1.74 -6.74
C ARG A 275 -8.57 -1.36 -6.70
N SER A 276 -7.79 -1.97 -5.82
CA SER A 276 -6.33 -1.87 -5.87
C SER A 276 -5.78 -2.59 -7.11
N ALA A 277 -5.01 -1.87 -7.92
CA ALA A 277 -4.36 -2.45 -9.10
C ALA A 277 -3.37 -3.56 -8.69
N GLN A 278 -2.64 -3.38 -7.58
CA GLN A 278 -1.72 -4.39 -7.07
C GLN A 278 -2.44 -5.65 -6.62
N ASP A 279 -3.56 -5.53 -5.91
CA ASP A 279 -4.30 -6.70 -5.44
C ASP A 279 -5.01 -7.44 -6.57
N ALA A 280 -5.42 -6.70 -7.62
CA ALA A 280 -6.11 -7.26 -8.78
C ALA A 280 -5.16 -7.92 -9.79
N ALA A 281 -4.02 -7.29 -10.09
CA ALA A 281 -3.15 -7.67 -11.21
C ALA A 281 -1.64 -7.53 -10.91
N GLY A 282 -1.25 -7.42 -9.65
CA GLY A 282 0.16 -7.35 -9.25
C GLY A 282 0.74 -8.70 -8.88
N ASP A 283 2.07 -8.79 -8.96
CA ASP A 283 2.85 -9.91 -8.46
C ASP A 283 3.53 -9.51 -7.14
N GLY A 284 3.46 -10.40 -6.16
CA GLY A 284 4.00 -10.15 -4.82
C GLY A 284 3.18 -9.13 -4.02
N PHE A 285 3.72 -8.71 -2.89
CA PHE A 285 3.06 -7.76 -1.97
C PHE A 285 3.07 -6.30 -2.45
N GLY A 286 3.95 -5.96 -3.38
CA GLY A 286 4.10 -4.60 -3.87
C GLY A 286 4.57 -3.61 -2.81
N PHE A 287 5.40 -4.02 -1.86
CA PHE A 287 5.89 -3.13 -0.80
C PHE A 287 6.74 -2.00 -1.37
N THR A 288 6.54 -0.78 -0.86
CA THR A 288 7.16 0.43 -1.38
C THR A 288 8.03 1.17 -0.38
N TRP A 289 7.74 1.04 0.92
CA TRP A 289 8.44 1.79 1.97
C TRP A 289 8.98 0.89 3.09
N PRO A 290 10.16 1.22 3.67
CA PRO A 290 11.17 2.15 3.16
C PRO A 290 11.88 1.60 1.92
N ALA A 291 12.28 2.45 0.97
CA ALA A 291 12.81 2.02 -0.33
C ALA A 291 14.02 1.08 -0.26
N SER A 292 14.85 1.18 0.81
CA SER A 292 16.01 0.33 1.04
C SER A 292 15.66 -1.11 1.43
N PHE A 293 14.58 -1.29 2.18
CA PHE A 293 14.08 -2.60 2.64
C PHE A 293 12.55 -2.50 2.81
N PRO A 294 11.78 -2.62 1.72
CA PRO A 294 10.35 -2.38 1.76
C PRO A 294 9.60 -3.42 2.60
N VAL A 295 8.78 -2.93 3.52
CA VAL A 295 8.00 -3.76 4.46
C VAL A 295 6.51 -3.46 4.45
N VAL A 296 6.10 -2.33 3.84
CA VAL A 296 4.70 -1.94 3.70
C VAL A 296 4.43 -1.35 2.32
N ARG A 297 3.21 -1.49 1.83
CA ARG A 297 2.70 -0.85 0.61
C ARG A 297 1.84 0.32 1.01
N ILE A 298 2.37 1.53 0.95
CA ILE A 298 1.67 2.78 1.28
C ILE A 298 1.41 3.65 0.06
N ASP A 299 2.17 3.44 -1.01
CA ASP A 299 1.94 4.03 -2.33
C ASP A 299 0.96 3.16 -3.11
N GLN A 300 -0.11 3.75 -3.62
CA GLN A 300 -1.27 3.02 -4.15
C GLN A 300 -1.67 3.51 -5.53
N ILE A 301 -2.17 2.59 -6.34
CA ILE A 301 -2.94 2.85 -7.56
C ILE A 301 -4.29 2.15 -7.40
N LEU A 302 -5.35 2.93 -7.23
CA LEU A 302 -6.71 2.41 -7.14
C LEU A 302 -7.51 2.84 -8.37
N VAL A 303 -8.40 1.98 -8.85
CA VAL A 303 -9.17 2.20 -10.07
C VAL A 303 -10.65 1.91 -9.87
N ARG A 304 -11.49 2.66 -10.58
CA ARG A 304 -12.93 2.42 -10.75
C ARG A 304 -13.25 2.50 -12.24
N GLY A 305 -14.04 1.58 -12.77
CA GLY A 305 -14.46 1.55 -14.18
C GLY A 305 -13.33 1.25 -15.16
N LEU A 306 -12.22 0.69 -14.67
CA LEU A 306 -11.07 0.23 -15.44
C LEU A 306 -10.64 -1.16 -14.95
N GLU A 307 -10.09 -1.97 -15.85
CA GLU A 307 -9.57 -3.29 -15.51
C GLU A 307 -8.04 -3.26 -15.37
N PRO A 308 -7.48 -3.49 -14.17
CA PRO A 308 -6.03 -3.66 -14.00
C PRO A 308 -5.53 -4.88 -14.77
N ARG A 309 -4.48 -4.70 -15.55
CA ARG A 309 -3.84 -5.77 -16.35
C ARG A 309 -2.52 -6.22 -15.74
N SER A 310 -1.75 -5.29 -15.20
CA SER A 310 -0.54 -5.57 -14.44
C SER A 310 -0.25 -4.44 -13.47
N SER A 311 0.39 -4.75 -12.35
CA SER A 311 0.88 -3.76 -11.39
C SER A 311 2.23 -4.21 -10.83
N TRP A 312 3.16 -3.27 -10.69
CA TRP A 312 4.52 -3.57 -10.25
C TRP A 312 5.16 -2.38 -9.52
N VAL A 313 6.19 -2.67 -8.76
CA VAL A 313 7.06 -1.68 -8.13
C VAL A 313 8.23 -1.39 -9.07
N LEU A 314 8.50 -0.11 -9.32
CA LEU A 314 9.61 0.34 -10.14
C LEU A 314 10.93 0.31 -9.35
N PRO A 315 12.08 0.41 -10.03
CA PRO A 315 13.38 0.53 -9.39
C PRO A 315 13.44 1.68 -8.38
N ARG A 316 14.32 1.54 -7.39
CA ARG A 316 14.55 2.56 -6.37
C ARG A 316 15.16 3.81 -6.99
N THR A 317 14.63 4.98 -6.61
CA THR A 317 15.13 6.31 -6.96
C THR A 317 15.93 6.93 -5.80
N GLY A 318 16.12 8.24 -5.82
CA GLY A 318 16.68 9.02 -4.70
C GLY A 318 15.73 9.20 -3.51
N SER A 319 14.48 8.75 -3.61
CA SER A 319 13.46 8.83 -2.54
C SER A 319 13.60 7.68 -1.54
N ASP A 320 13.02 7.85 -0.37
CA ASP A 320 12.79 6.77 0.62
C ASP A 320 11.54 5.93 0.32
N HIS A 321 10.80 6.25 -0.75
CA HIS A 321 9.74 5.43 -1.35
C HIS A 321 10.22 4.77 -2.63
N ARG A 322 9.57 3.68 -3.03
CA ARG A 322 9.68 3.11 -4.39
C ARG A 322 8.48 3.51 -5.22
N PRO A 323 8.70 3.90 -6.49
CA PRO A 323 7.59 4.21 -7.37
C PRO A 323 6.75 2.97 -7.67
N VAL A 324 5.46 3.19 -7.93
CA VAL A 324 4.54 2.13 -8.35
C VAL A 324 3.99 2.43 -9.74
N ALA A 325 3.71 1.38 -10.50
CA ALA A 325 3.10 1.49 -11.81
C ALA A 325 2.03 0.41 -12.01
N ALA A 326 1.06 0.72 -12.86
CA ALA A 326 0.04 -0.23 -13.30
C ALA A 326 -0.36 0.02 -14.76
N ARG A 327 -0.68 -1.06 -15.46
CA ARG A 327 -1.38 -1.00 -16.76
C ARG A 327 -2.84 -1.31 -16.54
N VAL A 328 -3.68 -0.53 -17.20
CA VAL A 328 -5.13 -0.67 -17.13
C VAL A 328 -5.75 -0.72 -18.53
N SER A 329 -6.88 -1.42 -18.66
CA SER A 329 -7.73 -1.42 -19.84
C SER A 329 -9.09 -0.80 -19.55
N TRP A 330 -9.72 -0.38 -20.64
CA TRP A 330 -11.09 0.21 -20.63
C TRP A 330 -12.15 -0.87 -20.50
#